data_443b3e30bc8b8582a265a1206822507f
#
_entry.id   443b3e30bc8b8582a265a1206822507f
#
_cell.length_a   1.000
_cell.length_b   1.000
_cell.length_c   1.000
_cell.angle_alpha   90.00
_cell.angle_beta   90.00
_cell.angle_gamma   90.00
#
_symmetry.space_group_name_H-M   'P 1'
#
loop_
_entity.id
_entity.type
_entity.pdbx_description
1 polymer ?
#
loop_
_entity_poly.entity_id
_entity_poly.type
_entity_poly.pdbx_seq_one_letter_code
_entity_poly.pdbx_strand_id
1 'polypeptide(L)'
;MKRIYFLVPSVELAHTIVDELLLARIEERHIHILAKAGTPLGDLPEASLFQKSDFIPAMERGLAIGGITGTLAGLVAVALPTGMVLGGGAVLAIALAGAGIGSWLAGMIGLDVENSRLKNYQGAVEKGQLLLMVDVPRERVEEIHQRVQKHHPEAEFEGTEPTIPAFP
;
A
#
# COMPACT_ATOMS: atom_id res chain seq x y z
N MET A 1 -2.57 1.24 -12.61
CA MET A 1 -3.78 0.60 -12.10
C MET A 1 -4.43 1.49 -11.07
N LYS A 2 -5.69 1.26 -10.73
CA LYS A 2 -6.38 1.87 -9.60
C LYS A 2 -6.92 0.78 -8.69
N ARG A 3 -6.96 1.02 -7.41
CA ARG A 3 -7.58 0.15 -6.41
C ARG A 3 -8.98 0.64 -6.12
N ILE A 4 -9.94 -0.26 -6.17
CA ILE A 4 -11.34 -0.04 -5.82
C ILE A 4 -11.57 -0.71 -4.47
N TYR A 5 -12.34 -0.06 -3.61
CA TYR A 5 -12.69 -0.54 -2.28
C TYR A 5 -14.17 -0.81 -2.18
N PHE A 6 -14.54 -1.98 -1.65
CA PHE A 6 -15.91 -2.36 -1.31
C PHE A 6 -15.95 -2.88 0.12
N LEU A 7 -16.91 -2.42 0.91
CA LEU A 7 -17.26 -3.05 2.18
C LEU A 7 -18.32 -4.12 1.93
N VAL A 8 -18.02 -5.34 2.34
CA VAL A 8 -18.85 -6.52 2.10
C VAL A 8 -19.29 -7.10 3.44
N PRO A 9 -20.59 -7.29 3.66
CA PRO A 9 -21.13 -7.67 4.97
C PRO A 9 -20.84 -9.11 5.39
N SER A 10 -20.55 -10.04 4.45
CA SER A 10 -20.31 -11.44 4.78
C SER A 10 -19.25 -12.11 3.90
N VAL A 11 -18.69 -13.21 4.41
CA VAL A 11 -17.69 -14.04 3.69
C VAL A 11 -18.31 -14.69 2.45
N GLU A 12 -19.56 -15.14 2.54
CA GLU A 12 -20.29 -15.78 1.44
C GLU A 12 -20.49 -14.81 0.27
N LEU A 13 -20.87 -13.57 0.58
CA LEU A 13 -21.02 -12.54 -0.44
C LEU A 13 -19.65 -12.19 -1.06
N ALA A 14 -18.59 -12.15 -0.26
CA ALA A 14 -17.24 -11.91 -0.75
C ALA A 14 -16.80 -13.00 -1.74
N HIS A 15 -17.08 -14.30 -1.46
CA HIS A 15 -16.82 -15.39 -2.39
C HIS A 15 -17.56 -15.17 -3.73
N THR A 16 -18.85 -14.85 -3.68
CA THR A 16 -19.66 -14.61 -4.89
C THR A 16 -19.10 -13.47 -5.74
N ILE A 17 -18.69 -12.36 -5.08
CA ILE A 17 -18.10 -11.22 -5.78
C ILE A 17 -16.74 -11.59 -6.38
N VAL A 18 -15.89 -12.33 -5.64
CA VAL A 18 -14.58 -12.76 -6.14
C VAL A 18 -14.73 -13.65 -7.35
N ASP A 19 -15.64 -14.63 -7.33
CA ASP A 19 -15.93 -15.50 -8.47
C ASP A 19 -16.39 -14.69 -9.69
N GLU A 20 -17.25 -13.69 -9.49
CA GLU A 20 -17.68 -12.82 -10.58
C GLU A 20 -16.52 -11.98 -11.14
N LEU A 21 -15.62 -11.49 -10.29
CA LEU A 21 -14.44 -10.74 -10.71
C LEU A 21 -13.47 -11.62 -11.52
N LEU A 22 -13.27 -12.88 -11.11
CA LEU A 22 -12.46 -13.85 -11.83
C LEU A 22 -13.07 -14.15 -13.21
N LEU A 23 -14.40 -14.33 -13.30
CA LEU A 23 -15.12 -14.45 -14.57
C LEU A 23 -14.99 -13.20 -15.44
N ALA A 24 -14.89 -12.02 -14.84
CA ALA A 24 -14.60 -10.77 -15.53
C ALA A 24 -13.12 -10.61 -15.93
N ARG A 25 -12.31 -11.67 -15.78
CA ARG A 25 -10.86 -11.69 -16.10
C ARG A 25 -10.03 -10.72 -15.26
N ILE A 26 -10.42 -10.50 -14.02
CA ILE A 26 -9.55 -9.93 -12.99
C ILE A 26 -8.76 -11.10 -12.40
N GLU A 27 -7.44 -11.04 -12.45
CA GLU A 27 -6.60 -12.10 -11.90
C GLU A 27 -6.66 -12.07 -10.36
N GLU A 28 -6.63 -13.24 -9.72
CA GLU A 28 -6.68 -13.40 -8.26
C GLU A 28 -5.65 -12.54 -7.52
N ARG A 29 -4.44 -12.41 -8.08
CA ARG A 29 -3.37 -11.57 -7.52
C ARG A 29 -3.71 -10.07 -7.42
N HIS A 30 -4.78 -9.65 -8.07
CA HIS A 30 -5.30 -8.27 -8.04
C HIS A 30 -6.51 -8.10 -7.12
N ILE A 31 -6.90 -9.17 -6.45
CA ILE A 31 -8.02 -9.19 -5.50
C ILE A 31 -7.46 -9.45 -4.11
N HIS A 32 -7.81 -8.63 -3.14
CA HIS A 32 -7.29 -8.73 -1.79
C HIS A 32 -8.41 -8.48 -0.78
N ILE A 33 -8.49 -9.29 0.24
CA ILE A 33 -9.52 -9.18 1.28
C ILE A 33 -8.87 -8.93 2.63
N LEU A 34 -9.32 -7.88 3.28
CA LEU A 34 -9.00 -7.59 4.67
C LEU A 34 -10.22 -7.92 5.53
N ALA A 35 -10.03 -8.79 6.49
CA ALA A 35 -11.03 -9.18 7.47
C ALA A 35 -10.49 -9.05 8.88
N LYS A 36 -11.38 -9.13 9.86
CA LYS A 36 -10.99 -9.21 11.27
C LYS A 36 -10.14 -10.45 11.52
N ALA A 37 -9.11 -10.31 12.36
CA ALA A 37 -8.25 -11.43 12.74
C ALA A 37 -9.07 -12.62 13.26
N GLY A 38 -8.80 -13.80 12.71
CA GLY A 38 -9.51 -15.04 13.07
C GLY A 38 -10.80 -15.30 12.26
N THR A 39 -11.16 -14.44 11.31
CA THR A 39 -12.25 -14.72 10.38
C THR A 39 -11.83 -15.82 9.40
N PRO A 40 -12.57 -16.93 9.29
CA PRO A 40 -12.24 -18.00 8.35
C PRO A 40 -12.57 -17.56 6.93
N LEU A 41 -11.56 -17.18 6.16
CA LEU A 41 -11.72 -16.71 4.77
C LEU A 41 -11.77 -17.84 3.73
N GLY A 42 -11.43 -19.08 4.11
CA GLY A 42 -11.36 -20.20 3.17
C GLY A 42 -10.34 -19.95 2.07
N ASP A 43 -10.78 -20.08 0.82
CA ASP A 43 -9.93 -19.89 -0.37
C ASP A 43 -9.88 -18.43 -0.85
N LEU A 44 -10.42 -17.48 -0.08
CA LEU A 44 -10.41 -16.06 -0.46
C LEU A 44 -8.98 -15.47 -0.35
N PRO A 45 -8.56 -14.63 -1.33
CA PRO A 45 -7.23 -14.02 -1.35
C PRO A 45 -7.06 -12.98 -0.23
N GLU A 46 -6.40 -13.39 0.85
CA GLU A 46 -6.14 -12.50 1.98
C GLU A 46 -5.12 -11.41 1.63
N ALA A 47 -5.37 -10.19 2.10
CA ALA A 47 -4.45 -9.08 1.95
C ALA A 47 -3.11 -9.36 2.63
N SER A 48 -2.00 -9.13 1.93
CA SER A 48 -0.64 -9.32 2.45
C SER A 48 -0.28 -8.31 3.54
N LEU A 49 0.76 -8.59 4.32
CA LEU A 49 1.31 -7.65 5.33
C LEU A 49 1.66 -6.29 4.72
N PHE A 50 2.20 -6.27 3.50
CA PHE A 50 2.53 -5.03 2.79
C PHE A 50 1.31 -4.18 2.41
N GLN A 51 0.14 -4.81 2.30
CA GLN A 51 -1.12 -4.12 2.01
C GLN A 51 -1.82 -3.68 3.29
N LYS A 52 -1.62 -4.42 4.40
CA LYS A 52 -2.17 -4.13 5.72
C LYS A 52 -1.39 -3.06 6.48
N SER A 53 -0.12 -2.81 6.11
CA SER A 53 0.79 -1.89 6.81
C SER A 53 1.21 -0.71 5.94
N ASP A 54 1.73 0.33 6.58
CA ASP A 54 2.32 1.51 5.92
C ASP A 54 3.79 1.27 5.49
N PHE A 55 4.20 0.01 5.26
CA PHE A 55 5.58 -0.34 4.92
C PHE A 55 6.11 0.43 3.70
N ILE A 56 5.41 0.40 2.58
CA ILE A 56 5.85 1.07 1.35
C ILE A 56 5.89 2.59 1.52
N PRO A 57 4.82 3.26 1.99
CA PRO A 57 4.86 4.70 2.26
C PRO A 57 5.95 5.11 3.26
N ALA A 58 6.20 4.29 4.29
CA ALA A 58 7.26 4.55 5.26
C ALA A 58 8.65 4.46 4.62
N MET A 59 8.92 3.42 3.81
CA MET A 59 10.17 3.28 3.07
C MET A 59 10.44 4.48 2.15
N GLU A 60 9.44 4.93 1.39
CA GLU A 60 9.56 6.08 0.49
C GLU A 60 9.91 7.36 1.25
N ARG A 61 9.24 7.62 2.37
CA ARG A 61 9.54 8.77 3.25
C ARG A 61 10.96 8.65 3.83
N GLY A 62 11.34 7.47 4.29
CA GLY A 62 12.68 7.20 4.83
C GLY A 62 13.78 7.40 3.80
N LEU A 63 13.54 6.99 2.55
CA LEU A 63 14.46 7.21 1.43
C LEU A 63 14.64 8.71 1.13
N ALA A 64 13.54 9.47 1.09
CA ALA A 64 13.59 10.90 0.83
C ALA A 64 14.30 11.65 1.97
N ILE A 65 13.91 11.43 3.22
CA ILE A 65 14.50 12.09 4.39
C ILE A 65 15.96 11.70 4.55
N GLY A 66 16.28 10.40 4.46
CA GLY A 66 17.62 9.87 4.59
C GLY A 66 18.55 10.36 3.46
N GLY A 67 18.04 10.44 2.23
CA GLY A 67 18.78 10.97 1.08
C GLY A 67 19.10 12.46 1.23
N ILE A 68 18.13 13.28 1.65
CA ILE A 68 18.35 14.72 1.94
C ILE A 68 19.37 14.89 3.07
N THR A 69 19.18 14.18 4.19
CA THR A 69 20.08 14.25 5.35
C THR A 69 21.48 13.78 4.98
N GLY A 70 21.61 12.68 4.23
CA GLY A 70 22.89 12.16 3.74
C GLY A 70 23.59 13.14 2.79
N THR A 71 22.83 13.81 1.90
CA THR A 71 23.38 14.84 1.02
C THR A 71 23.94 16.02 1.82
N LEU A 72 23.19 16.53 2.80
CA LEU A 72 23.64 17.61 3.67
C LEU A 72 24.89 17.20 4.47
N ALA A 73 24.89 16.00 5.05
CA ALA A 73 26.04 15.46 5.76
C ALA A 73 27.29 15.33 4.86
N GLY A 74 27.09 14.86 3.63
CA GLY A 74 28.15 14.76 2.63
C GLY A 74 28.74 16.12 2.24
N LEU A 75 27.90 17.13 2.07
CA LEU A 75 28.32 18.51 1.77
C LEU A 75 29.13 19.10 2.94
N VAL A 76 28.67 18.87 4.18
CA VAL A 76 29.42 19.29 5.38
C VAL A 76 30.76 18.58 5.45
N ALA A 77 30.81 17.26 5.19
CA ALA A 77 32.06 16.49 5.22
C ALA A 77 33.10 16.99 4.23
N VAL A 78 32.67 17.42 3.03
CA VAL A 78 33.54 18.02 2.00
C VAL A 78 34.02 19.41 2.41
N ALA A 79 33.16 20.20 3.11
CA ALA A 79 33.51 21.56 3.51
C ALA A 79 34.42 21.63 4.73
N LEU A 80 34.53 20.57 5.54
CA LEU A 80 35.40 20.55 6.71
C LEU A 80 36.86 20.42 6.31
N PRO A 81 37.80 21.20 6.91
CA PRO A 81 39.22 21.13 6.62
C PRO A 81 39.87 19.91 7.33
N THR A 82 39.48 18.72 6.99
CA THR A 82 39.92 17.47 7.62
C THR A 82 41.24 16.90 7.01
N GLY A 83 41.81 17.60 6.03
CA GLY A 83 42.99 17.10 5.30
C GLY A 83 42.67 15.97 4.30
N MET A 84 41.48 15.44 4.28
CA MET A 84 41.02 14.50 3.25
C MET A 84 40.34 15.26 2.10
N VAL A 85 40.83 15.02 0.89
CA VAL A 85 40.21 15.54 -0.33
C VAL A 85 39.04 14.65 -0.66
N LEU A 86 37.85 15.02 -0.19
CA LEU A 86 36.61 14.35 -0.52
C LEU A 86 36.01 14.98 -1.78
N GLY A 87 35.90 14.22 -2.87
CA GLY A 87 35.27 14.68 -4.10
C GLY A 87 33.74 14.54 -4.09
N GLY A 88 33.09 15.02 -5.12
CA GLY A 88 31.63 14.92 -5.29
C GLY A 88 31.08 13.49 -5.22
N GLY A 89 31.91 12.49 -5.55
CA GLY A 89 31.54 11.08 -5.37
C GLY A 89 31.30 10.67 -3.91
N ALA A 90 32.04 11.28 -2.96
CA ALA A 90 31.80 11.02 -1.54
C ALA A 90 30.45 11.57 -1.06
N VAL A 91 30.05 12.75 -1.53
CA VAL A 91 28.71 13.32 -1.24
C VAL A 91 27.63 12.37 -1.73
N LEU A 92 27.75 11.88 -2.97
CA LEU A 92 26.80 10.93 -3.53
C LEU A 92 26.75 9.62 -2.73
N ALA A 93 27.90 9.07 -2.35
CA ALA A 93 27.96 7.85 -1.55
C ALA A 93 27.27 8.01 -0.19
N ILE A 94 27.51 9.14 0.50
CA ILE A 94 26.86 9.45 1.79
C ILE A 94 25.36 9.66 1.62
N ALA A 95 24.92 10.31 0.54
CA ALA A 95 23.51 10.49 0.22
C ALA A 95 22.80 9.15 -0.01
N LEU A 96 23.41 8.26 -0.79
CA LEU A 96 22.86 6.93 -1.06
C LEU A 96 22.85 6.05 0.21
N ALA A 97 23.88 6.11 1.03
CA ALA A 97 23.90 5.41 2.31
C ALA A 97 22.80 5.92 3.25
N GLY A 98 22.63 7.23 3.34
CA GLY A 98 21.55 7.85 4.12
C GLY A 98 20.18 7.45 3.62
N ALA A 99 19.95 7.48 2.31
CA ALA A 99 18.71 7.03 1.70
C ALA A 99 18.41 5.55 2.00
N GLY A 100 19.41 4.66 1.85
CA GLY A 100 19.26 3.23 2.11
C GLY A 100 18.96 2.93 3.58
N ILE A 101 19.72 3.50 4.50
CA ILE A 101 19.49 3.32 5.94
C ILE A 101 18.16 3.93 6.36
N GLY A 102 17.85 5.13 5.90
CA GLY A 102 16.59 5.80 6.22
C GLY A 102 15.38 5.02 5.72
N SER A 103 15.42 4.50 4.49
CA SER A 103 14.38 3.67 3.93
C SER A 103 14.19 2.37 4.72
N TRP A 104 15.29 1.69 5.08
CA TRP A 104 15.24 0.45 5.83
C TRP A 104 14.65 0.64 7.24
N LEU A 105 15.14 1.63 8.00
CA LEU A 105 14.62 1.92 9.35
C LEU A 105 13.15 2.33 9.31
N ALA A 106 12.79 3.21 8.39
CA ALA A 106 11.40 3.65 8.24
C ALA A 106 10.48 2.50 7.82
N GLY A 107 10.95 1.60 6.94
CA GLY A 107 10.23 0.40 6.56
C GLY A 107 9.96 -0.53 7.74
N MET A 108 10.95 -0.77 8.61
CA MET A 108 10.75 -1.57 9.82
C MET A 108 9.70 -0.98 10.76
N ILE A 109 9.69 0.34 10.94
CA ILE A 109 8.66 1.03 11.72
C ILE A 109 7.31 0.93 11.03
N GLY A 110 7.28 1.08 9.69
CA GLY A 110 6.07 1.02 8.90
C GLY A 110 5.38 -0.35 8.90
N LEU A 111 6.08 -1.43 9.22
CA LEU A 111 5.47 -2.76 9.38
C LEU A 111 4.53 -2.83 10.58
N ASP A 112 4.85 -2.12 11.67
CA ASP A 112 4.03 -2.08 12.89
C ASP A 112 2.89 -1.05 12.81
N VAL A 113 2.91 -0.19 11.79
CA VAL A 113 1.87 0.82 11.59
C VAL A 113 0.84 0.27 10.62
N GLU A 114 -0.40 0.17 11.08
CA GLU A 114 -1.52 -0.16 10.21
C GLU A 114 -1.63 0.84 9.06
N ASN A 115 -1.98 0.33 7.88
CA ASN A 115 -2.08 1.17 6.68
C ASN A 115 -3.03 2.35 6.94
N SER A 116 -2.48 3.57 6.91
CA SER A 116 -3.20 4.81 7.21
C SER A 116 -4.45 4.99 6.34
N ARG A 117 -4.47 4.40 5.14
CA ARG A 117 -5.61 4.43 4.23
C ARG A 117 -6.73 3.51 4.70
N LEU A 118 -6.38 2.41 5.38
CA LEU A 118 -7.34 1.42 5.86
C LEU A 118 -7.98 1.81 7.20
N LYS A 119 -7.43 2.81 7.91
CA LYS A 119 -7.96 3.30 9.19
C LYS A 119 -9.43 3.68 9.13
N ASN A 120 -9.87 4.24 8.01
CA ASN A 120 -11.27 4.64 7.84
C ASN A 120 -12.22 3.44 7.83
N TYR A 121 -11.72 2.24 7.47
CA TYR A 121 -12.51 1.02 7.35
C TYR A 121 -12.37 0.09 8.56
N GLN A 122 -11.42 0.38 9.48
CA GLN A 122 -11.20 -0.43 10.69
C GLN A 122 -12.47 -0.68 11.48
N GLY A 123 -13.25 0.37 11.72
CA GLY A 123 -14.50 0.25 12.49
C GLY A 123 -15.53 -0.69 11.83
N ALA A 124 -15.56 -0.78 10.50
CA ALA A 124 -16.41 -1.69 9.76
C ALA A 124 -15.86 -3.14 9.83
N VAL A 125 -14.55 -3.29 9.65
CA VAL A 125 -13.87 -4.59 9.74
C VAL A 125 -13.96 -5.18 11.16
N GLU A 126 -13.83 -4.37 12.20
CA GLU A 126 -13.99 -4.81 13.59
C GLU A 126 -15.42 -5.29 13.89
N LYS A 127 -16.42 -4.74 13.20
CA LYS A 127 -17.83 -5.17 13.28
C LYS A 127 -18.11 -6.44 12.47
N GLY A 128 -17.11 -6.99 11.78
CA GLY A 128 -17.20 -8.24 11.03
C GLY A 128 -17.46 -8.07 9.54
N GLN A 129 -17.46 -6.85 9.01
CA GLN A 129 -17.47 -6.62 7.56
C GLN A 129 -16.09 -6.94 6.97
N LEU A 130 -16.07 -7.25 5.68
CA LEU A 130 -14.82 -7.47 4.95
C LEU A 130 -14.54 -6.26 4.04
N LEU A 131 -13.28 -5.86 3.94
CA LEU A 131 -12.86 -4.88 2.96
C LEU A 131 -12.26 -5.61 1.76
N LEU A 132 -12.99 -5.60 0.65
CA LEU A 132 -12.55 -6.14 -0.64
C LEU A 132 -11.83 -5.03 -1.41
N MET A 133 -10.60 -5.29 -1.79
CA MET A 133 -9.73 -4.40 -2.56
C MET A 133 -9.45 -5.04 -3.93
N VAL A 134 -9.74 -4.32 -5.01
CA VAL A 134 -9.56 -4.84 -6.37
C VAL A 134 -8.70 -3.88 -7.18
N ASP A 135 -7.56 -4.37 -7.69
CA ASP A 135 -6.64 -3.61 -8.52
C ASP A 135 -7.01 -3.77 -10.00
N VAL A 136 -7.53 -2.70 -10.61
CA VAL A 136 -8.00 -2.71 -12.00
C VAL A 136 -7.31 -1.67 -12.87
N PRO A 137 -7.21 -1.88 -14.19
CA PRO A 137 -6.84 -0.83 -15.14
C PRO A 137 -7.78 0.37 -15.01
N ARG A 138 -7.25 1.58 -15.22
CA ARG A 138 -8.01 2.82 -15.05
C ARG A 138 -9.29 2.85 -15.91
N GLU A 139 -9.21 2.26 -17.08
CA GLU A 139 -10.28 2.21 -18.08
C GLU A 139 -11.43 1.28 -17.65
N ARG A 140 -11.16 0.31 -16.77
CA ARG A 140 -12.13 -0.68 -16.30
C ARG A 140 -12.75 -0.38 -14.95
N VAL A 141 -12.33 0.70 -14.29
CA VAL A 141 -12.82 1.07 -12.94
C VAL A 141 -14.35 1.16 -12.93
N GLU A 142 -14.90 1.92 -13.87
CA GLU A 142 -16.34 2.16 -13.94
C GLU A 142 -17.11 0.88 -14.31
N GLU A 143 -16.57 0.07 -15.24
CA GLU A 143 -17.16 -1.23 -15.61
C GLU A 143 -17.30 -2.15 -14.40
N ILE A 144 -16.20 -2.32 -13.64
CA ILE A 144 -16.16 -3.22 -12.49
C ILE A 144 -17.03 -2.69 -11.35
N HIS A 145 -16.96 -1.38 -11.07
CA HIS A 145 -17.82 -0.75 -10.08
C HIS A 145 -19.31 -0.99 -10.38
N GLN A 146 -19.77 -0.67 -11.59
CA GLN A 146 -21.16 -0.85 -11.98
C GLN A 146 -21.59 -2.32 -11.96
N ARG A 147 -20.69 -3.23 -12.33
CA ARG A 147 -20.97 -4.68 -12.30
C ARG A 147 -21.25 -5.15 -10.89
N VAL A 148 -20.33 -4.86 -9.95
CA VAL A 148 -20.48 -5.26 -8.55
C VAL A 148 -21.73 -4.61 -7.96
N GLN A 149 -21.92 -3.29 -8.14
CA GLN A 149 -23.04 -2.57 -7.58
C GLN A 149 -24.41 -3.07 -8.10
N LYS A 150 -24.47 -3.49 -9.36
CA LYS A 150 -25.70 -4.00 -9.99
C LYS A 150 -26.09 -5.39 -9.48
N HIS A 151 -25.12 -6.27 -9.28
CA HIS A 151 -25.37 -7.66 -8.89
C HIS A 151 -25.34 -7.84 -7.37
N HIS A 152 -24.59 -6.99 -6.67
CA HIS A 152 -24.37 -7.06 -5.23
C HIS A 152 -24.55 -5.68 -4.58
N PRO A 153 -25.80 -5.17 -4.53
CA PRO A 153 -26.07 -3.85 -3.96
C PRO A 153 -25.75 -3.73 -2.48
N GLU A 154 -25.57 -4.87 -1.78
CA GLU A 154 -25.13 -4.93 -0.38
C GLU A 154 -23.65 -4.63 -0.19
N ALA A 155 -22.84 -4.69 -1.26
CA ALA A 155 -21.45 -4.31 -1.24
C ALA A 155 -21.33 -2.80 -1.41
N GLU A 156 -20.99 -2.10 -0.33
CA GLU A 156 -20.87 -0.65 -0.33
C GLU A 156 -19.58 -0.22 -1.02
N PHE A 157 -19.71 0.63 -2.04
CA PHE A 157 -18.55 1.20 -2.74
C PHE A 157 -17.97 2.36 -1.94
N GLU A 158 -16.69 2.24 -1.56
CA GLU A 158 -16.01 3.19 -0.68
C GLU A 158 -15.05 4.13 -1.42
N GLY A 159 -14.84 3.91 -2.70
CA GLY A 159 -14.03 4.79 -3.52
C GLY A 159 -12.93 4.11 -4.32
N THR A 160 -12.10 4.94 -4.96
CA THR A 160 -10.97 4.49 -5.77
C THR A 160 -9.71 5.26 -5.43
N GLU A 161 -8.58 4.54 -5.38
CA GLU A 161 -7.26 5.14 -5.18
C GLU A 161 -6.24 4.64 -6.20
N PRO A 162 -5.15 5.39 -6.47
CA PRO A 162 -4.02 4.88 -7.23
C PRO A 162 -3.39 3.70 -6.46
N THR A 163 -3.10 2.60 -7.14
CA THR A 163 -2.43 1.42 -6.55
C THR A 163 -1.02 1.75 -6.07
N ILE A 164 -0.34 2.65 -6.79
CA ILE A 164 0.97 3.20 -6.41
C ILE A 164 0.74 4.68 -6.18
N PRO A 165 1.02 5.21 -4.98
CA PRO A 165 0.97 6.66 -4.76
C PRO A 165 1.93 7.31 -5.76
N ALA A 166 1.47 8.35 -6.43
CA ALA A 166 2.40 9.21 -7.13
C ALA A 166 3.38 9.76 -6.09
N PHE A 167 4.67 9.74 -6.40
CA PHE A 167 5.65 10.43 -5.58
C PHE A 167 5.11 11.84 -5.25
N PRO A 168 5.15 12.26 -3.99
CA PRO A 168 4.76 13.60 -3.61
C PRO A 168 5.66 14.64 -4.26
#